data_b2a60f3f465b01c680a669584d56fc6b
#
_entry.id   b2a60f3f465b01c680a669584d56fc6b
#
_cell.length_a   1.000
_cell.length_b   1.000
_cell.length_c   1.000
_cell.angle_alpha   90.00
_cell.angle_beta   90.00
_cell.angle_gamma   90.00
#
_symmetry.space_group_name_H-M   'P 1'
#
loop_
_entity.id
_entity.type
_entity.pdbx_description
1 polymer ?
#
loop_
_entity_poly.entity_id
_entity_poly.type
_entity_poly.pdbx_seq_one_letter_code
_entity_poly.pdbx_strand_id
1 'polypeptide(L)'
;MLKELHPILQRMGVSVQMLSGNTAMINGVPADIEIGNEQEVLISMLHQYQDLGKKMNLEARDKVAISFASKAAIPRGKKLDIKEMEALVDQLFACEQPYLDPLKKPTIVYLSLDEIQSRFR
;
A
#
# COMPACT_ATOMS: atom_id res chain seq x y z
N MET A 1 5.13 -10.01 -17.28
CA MET A 1 4.62 -9.53 -15.97
C MET A 1 3.95 -8.17 -16.07
N LEU A 2 4.65 -7.11 -16.48
CA LEU A 2 4.07 -5.76 -16.53
C LEU A 2 2.85 -5.67 -17.47
N LYS A 3 2.89 -6.34 -18.63
CA LYS A 3 1.75 -6.38 -19.55
C LYS A 3 0.51 -7.03 -18.95
N GLU A 4 0.70 -8.07 -18.16
CA GLU A 4 -0.39 -8.79 -17.50
C GLU A 4 -1.04 -7.94 -16.40
N LEU A 5 -0.25 -7.11 -15.73
CA LEU A 5 -0.71 -6.25 -14.65
C LEU A 5 -1.24 -4.90 -15.12
N HIS A 6 -1.02 -4.56 -16.38
CA HIS A 6 -1.41 -3.25 -16.93
C HIS A 6 -2.86 -2.85 -16.64
N PRO A 7 -3.89 -3.71 -16.84
CA PRO A 7 -5.26 -3.33 -16.54
C PRO A 7 -5.49 -3.06 -15.05
N ILE A 8 -4.81 -3.80 -14.18
CA ILE A 8 -4.94 -3.64 -12.73
C ILE A 8 -4.27 -2.34 -12.29
N LEU A 9 -3.06 -2.08 -12.79
CA LEU A 9 -2.31 -0.85 -12.50
C LEU A 9 -3.10 0.38 -12.94
N GLN A 10 -3.73 0.32 -14.11
CA GLN A 10 -4.54 1.41 -14.62
C GLN A 10 -5.73 1.72 -13.72
N ARG A 11 -6.40 0.70 -13.19
CA ARG A 11 -7.49 0.87 -12.23
C ARG A 11 -7.03 1.50 -10.92
N MET A 12 -5.78 1.27 -10.53
CA MET A 12 -5.19 1.83 -9.32
C MET A 12 -4.65 3.26 -9.52
N GLY A 13 -4.74 3.79 -10.74
CA GLY A 13 -4.25 5.13 -11.05
C GLY A 13 -2.80 5.18 -11.51
N VAL A 14 -2.19 4.03 -11.77
CA VAL A 14 -0.83 3.95 -12.34
C VAL A 14 -0.94 3.80 -13.85
N SER A 15 -0.53 4.82 -14.58
CA SER A 15 -0.54 4.82 -16.05
C SER A 15 0.85 4.49 -16.57
N VAL A 16 0.96 3.35 -17.26
CA VAL A 16 2.22 2.88 -17.83
C VAL A 16 2.01 2.62 -19.32
N GLN A 17 2.93 3.13 -20.13
CA GLN A 17 2.96 2.89 -21.58
C GLN A 17 4.11 1.94 -21.91
N MET A 18 3.79 0.84 -22.58
CA MET A 18 4.82 -0.07 -23.07
C MET A 18 5.42 0.48 -24.37
N LEU A 19 6.73 0.66 -24.36
CA LEU A 19 7.49 1.05 -25.53
C LEU A 19 8.11 -0.18 -26.21
N SER A 20 8.77 0.01 -27.34
CA SER A 20 9.43 -1.10 -28.05
C SER A 20 10.52 -1.74 -27.20
N GLY A 21 10.64 -3.07 -27.26
CA GLY A 21 11.61 -3.81 -26.46
C GLY A 21 11.18 -4.00 -25.03
N ASN A 22 12.11 -3.84 -24.08
CA ASN A 22 11.87 -4.02 -22.65
C ASN A 22 11.70 -2.69 -21.90
N THR A 23 11.29 -1.64 -22.59
CA THR A 23 11.16 -0.29 -22.04
C THR A 23 9.69 0.03 -21.79
N ALA A 24 9.42 0.61 -20.63
CA ALA A 24 8.11 1.13 -20.26
C ALA A 24 8.24 2.57 -19.78
N MET A 25 7.23 3.38 -20.04
CA MET A 25 7.16 4.77 -19.59
C MET A 25 6.01 4.92 -18.59
N ILE A 26 6.31 5.55 -17.45
CA ILE A 26 5.31 5.88 -16.43
C ILE A 26 4.76 7.26 -16.76
N ASN A 27 3.48 7.33 -17.13
CA ASN A 27 2.82 8.58 -17.49
C ASN A 27 2.08 9.23 -16.33
N GLY A 28 1.73 8.46 -15.32
CA GLY A 28 1.00 8.97 -14.16
C GLY A 28 0.98 7.99 -13.01
N VAL A 29 0.92 8.53 -11.82
CA VAL A 29 0.81 7.77 -10.57
C VAL A 29 -0.23 8.42 -9.68
N PRO A 30 -0.80 7.69 -8.67
CA PRO A 30 -1.68 8.30 -7.69
C PRO A 30 -1.00 9.43 -6.93
N ALA A 31 -1.80 10.39 -6.46
CA ALA A 31 -1.31 11.57 -5.74
C ALA A 31 -0.57 11.21 -4.43
N ASP A 32 -0.80 10.02 -3.89
CA ASP A 32 -0.16 9.54 -2.66
C ASP A 32 1.32 9.20 -2.84
N ILE A 33 1.78 9.06 -4.08
CA ILE A 33 3.18 8.80 -4.38
C ILE A 33 3.93 10.12 -4.51
N GLU A 34 5.05 10.24 -3.79
CA GLU A 34 5.89 11.42 -3.89
C GLU A 34 6.50 11.56 -5.29
N ILE A 35 6.52 12.80 -5.79
CA ILE A 35 7.12 13.13 -7.09
C ILE A 35 8.61 12.79 -7.07
N GLY A 36 9.05 12.05 -8.08
CA GLY A 36 10.44 11.61 -8.21
C GLY A 36 10.69 10.17 -7.77
N ASN A 37 9.75 9.54 -7.05
CA ASN A 37 9.88 8.16 -6.56
C ASN A 37 9.06 7.15 -7.37
N GLU A 38 8.42 7.56 -8.45
CA GLU A 38 7.48 6.72 -9.21
C GLU A 38 8.14 5.44 -9.71
N GLN A 39 9.35 5.53 -10.25
CA GLN A 39 10.06 4.38 -10.77
C GLN A 39 10.44 3.39 -9.67
N GLU A 40 10.98 3.88 -8.56
CA GLU A 40 11.37 3.04 -7.43
C GLU A 40 10.15 2.34 -6.80
N VAL A 41 9.06 3.06 -6.64
CA VAL A 41 7.82 2.50 -6.10
C VAL A 41 7.29 1.41 -7.01
N LEU A 42 7.25 1.62 -8.31
CA LEU A 42 6.77 0.63 -9.27
C LEU A 42 7.67 -0.63 -9.28
N ILE A 43 8.98 -0.46 -9.32
CA ILE A 43 9.93 -1.59 -9.32
C ILE A 43 9.81 -2.39 -8.01
N SER A 44 9.77 -1.70 -6.88
CA SER A 44 9.61 -2.34 -5.57
C SER A 44 8.28 -3.10 -5.46
N MET A 45 7.23 -2.51 -5.99
CA MET A 45 5.90 -3.14 -6.05
C MET A 45 5.92 -4.42 -6.89
N LEU A 46 6.57 -4.40 -8.04
CA LEU A 46 6.68 -5.58 -8.91
C LEU A 46 7.46 -6.71 -8.23
N HIS A 47 8.55 -6.38 -7.53
CA HIS A 47 9.30 -7.38 -6.77
C HIS A 47 8.45 -7.99 -5.65
N GLN A 48 7.74 -7.17 -4.90
CA GLN A 48 6.86 -7.65 -3.82
C GLN A 48 5.71 -8.50 -4.36
N TYR A 49 5.17 -8.12 -5.51
CA TYR A 49 4.14 -8.92 -6.18
C TYR A 49 4.64 -10.33 -6.50
N GLN A 50 5.88 -10.45 -7.01
CA GLN A 50 6.50 -11.75 -7.26
C GLN A 50 6.67 -12.56 -5.98
N ASP A 51 7.12 -11.92 -4.90
CA ASP A 51 7.32 -12.58 -3.61
C ASP A 51 6.00 -13.06 -3.00
N LEU A 52 4.94 -12.25 -3.07
CA LEU A 52 3.61 -12.63 -2.60
C LEU A 52 3.05 -13.81 -3.40
N GLY A 53 3.30 -13.85 -4.70
CA GLY A 53 2.87 -14.95 -5.54
C GLY A 53 3.44 -16.32 -5.15
N LYS A 54 4.60 -16.31 -4.50
CA LYS A 54 5.24 -17.54 -4.00
C LYS A 54 4.72 -17.98 -2.63
N LYS A 55 4.21 -17.05 -1.83
CA LYS A 55 3.88 -17.28 -0.42
C LYS A 55 2.39 -17.40 -0.15
N MET A 56 1.57 -16.78 -0.95
CA MET A 56 0.13 -16.65 -0.69
C MET A 56 -0.69 -16.91 -1.96
N ASN A 57 -1.75 -17.67 -1.80
CA ASN A 57 -2.72 -17.92 -2.89
C ASN A 57 -3.73 -16.77 -2.94
N LEU A 58 -3.28 -15.61 -3.39
CA LEU A 58 -4.11 -14.41 -3.56
C LEU A 58 -4.37 -14.17 -5.04
N GLU A 59 -5.49 -13.52 -5.34
CA GLU A 59 -5.75 -13.03 -6.67
C GLU A 59 -4.73 -11.96 -7.08
N ALA A 60 -4.46 -11.83 -8.39
CA ALA A 60 -3.48 -10.88 -8.90
C ALA A 60 -3.80 -9.43 -8.47
N ARG A 61 -5.09 -9.08 -8.45
CA ARG A 61 -5.55 -7.76 -8.00
C ARG A 61 -5.15 -7.46 -6.56
N ASP A 62 -5.35 -8.42 -5.66
CA ASP A 62 -5.05 -8.25 -4.24
C ASP A 62 -3.53 -8.17 -4.00
N LYS A 63 -2.76 -8.98 -4.72
CA LYS A 63 -1.30 -8.91 -4.67
C LYS A 63 -0.76 -7.54 -5.09
N VAL A 64 -1.29 -6.99 -6.17
CA VAL A 64 -0.91 -5.65 -6.65
C VAL A 64 -1.29 -4.58 -5.63
N ALA A 65 -2.52 -4.65 -5.09
CA ALA A 65 -2.99 -3.70 -4.10
C ALA A 65 -2.14 -3.71 -2.83
N ILE A 66 -1.83 -4.88 -2.30
CA ILE A 66 -0.97 -5.05 -1.11
C ILE A 66 0.44 -4.50 -1.39
N SER A 67 1.02 -4.87 -2.53
CA SER A 67 2.37 -4.43 -2.91
C SER A 67 2.46 -2.93 -3.07
N PHE A 68 1.46 -2.33 -3.71
CA PHE A 68 1.37 -0.88 -3.87
C PHE A 68 1.21 -0.18 -2.53
N ALA A 69 0.26 -0.61 -1.71
CA ALA A 69 -0.02 -0.02 -0.40
C ALA A 69 1.20 -0.06 0.51
N SER A 70 1.94 -1.16 0.51
CA SER A 70 3.16 -1.30 1.32
C SER A 70 4.23 -0.27 0.96
N LYS A 71 4.31 0.12 -0.31
CA LYS A 71 5.33 1.07 -0.80
C LYS A 71 4.86 2.52 -0.76
N ALA A 72 3.55 2.75 -0.92
CA ALA A 72 2.96 4.08 -0.87
C ALA A 72 2.59 4.53 0.55
N ALA A 73 2.57 3.63 1.52
CA ALA A 73 2.22 3.94 2.90
C ALA A 73 3.18 4.96 3.52
N ILE A 74 2.66 5.72 4.46
CA ILE A 74 3.46 6.67 5.22
C ILE A 74 4.56 5.92 5.97
N PRO A 75 5.85 6.26 5.75
CA PRO A 75 6.95 5.55 6.40
C PRO A 75 7.03 5.87 7.90
N ARG A 76 7.61 4.95 8.65
CA ARG A 76 7.87 5.15 10.08
C ARG A 76 8.76 6.37 10.28
N GLY A 77 8.46 7.16 11.29
CA GLY A 77 9.25 8.33 11.66
C GLY A 77 8.95 9.59 10.87
N LYS A 78 8.08 9.53 9.87
CA LYS A 78 7.62 10.73 9.17
C LYS A 78 6.77 11.57 10.10
N LYS A 79 7.11 12.85 10.25
CA LYS A 79 6.28 13.80 11.00
C LYS A 79 5.00 14.10 10.24
N LEU A 80 3.87 14.03 10.95
CA LEU A 80 2.56 14.41 10.44
C LEU A 80 2.05 15.60 11.24
N ASP A 81 1.44 16.57 10.57
CA ASP A 81 0.67 17.60 11.25
C ASP A 81 -0.70 17.05 11.71
N ILE A 82 -1.45 17.85 12.48
CA ILE A 82 -2.73 17.42 13.02
C ILE A 82 -3.72 17.09 11.90
N LYS A 83 -3.74 17.88 10.83
CA LYS A 83 -4.65 17.63 9.69
C LYS A 83 -4.31 16.35 8.96
N GLU A 84 -3.03 16.05 8.78
CA GLU A 84 -2.58 14.80 8.17
C GLU A 84 -2.95 13.59 9.05
N MET A 85 -2.81 13.71 10.37
CA MET A 85 -3.21 12.66 11.32
C MET A 85 -4.72 12.41 11.27
N GLU A 86 -5.52 13.46 11.27
CA GLU A 86 -6.98 13.36 11.17
C GLU A 86 -7.39 12.72 9.84
N ALA A 87 -6.78 13.13 8.72
CA ALA A 87 -7.05 12.56 7.42
C ALA A 87 -6.72 11.06 7.38
N LEU A 88 -5.61 10.65 7.99
CA LEU A 88 -5.19 9.25 8.05
C LEU A 88 -6.23 8.41 8.80
N VAL A 89 -6.70 8.89 9.95
CA VAL A 89 -7.75 8.20 10.74
C VAL A 89 -9.06 8.13 9.96
N ASP A 90 -9.48 9.22 9.36
CA ASP A 90 -10.71 9.27 8.58
C ASP A 90 -10.66 8.32 7.37
N GLN A 91 -9.54 8.25 6.68
CA GLN A 91 -9.34 7.32 5.57
C GLN A 91 -9.38 5.86 6.03
N LEU A 92 -8.80 5.55 7.19
CA LEU A 92 -8.84 4.22 7.76
C LEU A 92 -10.28 3.76 8.01
N PHE A 93 -11.08 4.62 8.66
CA PHE A 93 -12.48 4.29 8.96
C PHE A 93 -13.40 4.34 7.75
N ALA A 94 -12.96 4.90 6.63
CA ALA A 94 -13.67 4.83 5.36
C ALA A 94 -13.47 3.49 4.63
N CYS A 95 -12.51 2.67 5.05
CA CYS A 95 -12.30 1.33 4.50
C CYS A 95 -13.43 0.38 4.92
N GLU A 96 -13.69 -0.65 4.09
CA GLU A 96 -14.69 -1.67 4.41
C GLU A 96 -14.34 -2.47 5.66
N GLN A 97 -13.06 -2.75 5.89
CA GLN A 97 -12.54 -3.48 7.04
C GLN A 97 -11.42 -2.70 7.72
N PRO A 98 -11.76 -1.64 8.49
CA PRO A 98 -10.74 -0.77 9.07
C PRO A 98 -9.90 -1.42 10.18
N TYR A 99 -10.39 -2.50 10.80
CA TYR A 99 -9.74 -3.12 11.95
C TYR A 99 -8.66 -4.14 11.59
N LEU A 100 -8.60 -4.57 10.34
CA LEU A 100 -7.63 -5.54 9.84
C LEU A 100 -6.96 -5.02 8.57
N ASP A 101 -5.68 -5.31 8.42
CA ASP A 101 -4.99 -5.08 7.16
C ASP A 101 -5.28 -6.23 6.16
N PRO A 102 -4.87 -6.13 4.88
CA PRO A 102 -5.10 -7.21 3.91
C PRO A 102 -4.45 -8.54 4.28
N LEU A 103 -3.45 -8.54 5.15
CA LEU A 103 -2.77 -9.74 5.64
C LEU A 103 -3.35 -10.23 6.97
N LYS A 104 -4.51 -9.71 7.37
CA LYS A 104 -5.23 -10.08 8.59
C LYS A 104 -4.55 -9.67 9.89
N LYS A 105 -3.62 -8.72 9.85
CA LYS A 105 -3.02 -8.13 11.05
C LYS A 105 -3.91 -7.00 11.57
N PRO A 106 -4.05 -6.83 12.89
CA PRO A 106 -4.84 -5.74 13.43
C PRO A 106 -4.22 -4.37 13.14
N THR A 107 -5.04 -3.44 12.67
CA THR A 107 -4.67 -2.02 12.48
C THR A 107 -4.92 -1.21 13.74
N ILE A 108 -5.89 -1.64 14.55
CA ILE A 108 -6.31 -0.98 15.80
C ILE A 108 -6.33 -2.04 16.89
N VAL A 109 -5.75 -1.69 18.02
CA VAL A 109 -5.76 -2.52 19.23
C VAL A 109 -6.35 -1.71 20.37
N TYR A 110 -7.32 -2.30 21.08
CA TYR A 110 -7.93 -1.69 22.25
C TYR A 110 -7.20 -2.14 23.53
N LEU A 111 -6.78 -1.17 24.33
CA LEU A 111 -6.19 -1.41 25.64
C LEU A 111 -6.95 -0.60 26.67
N SER A 112 -7.56 -1.26 27.65
CA SER A 112 -8.22 -0.57 28.76
C SER A 112 -7.19 -0.02 29.74
N LEU A 113 -7.60 0.98 30.52
CA LEU A 113 -6.75 1.50 31.60
C LEU A 113 -6.41 0.43 32.63
N ASP A 114 -7.34 -0.48 32.91
CA ASP A 114 -7.12 -1.58 33.84
C ASP A 114 -6.06 -2.55 33.34
N GLU A 115 -6.08 -2.86 32.05
CA GLU A 115 -5.06 -3.70 31.43
C GLU A 115 -3.67 -3.04 31.50
N ILE A 116 -3.60 -1.74 31.22
CA ILE A 116 -2.35 -0.97 31.30
C ILE A 116 -1.85 -0.99 32.74
N GLN A 117 -2.69 -0.68 33.72
CA GLN A 117 -2.33 -0.70 35.14
C GLN A 117 -1.81 -2.06 35.60
N SER A 118 -2.45 -3.15 35.12
CA SER A 118 -2.05 -4.51 35.49
C SER A 118 -0.65 -4.87 35.05
N ARG A 119 -0.14 -4.24 33.98
CA ARG A 119 1.22 -4.45 33.47
C ARG A 119 2.30 -3.86 34.35
N PHE A 120 1.94 -2.94 35.24
CA PHE A 120 2.89 -2.27 36.15
C PHE A 120 2.83 -2.80 37.60
N ARG A 121 2.10 -3.86 37.83
CA ARG A 121 2.00 -4.53 39.15
C ARG A 121 2.99 -5.66 39.28
#